data_7b2d414dedfc1a4e49c8f29fd8ece06b
#
_entry.id   7b2d414dedfc1a4e49c8f29fd8ece06b
#
_cell.length_a   1.000
_cell.length_b   1.000
_cell.length_c   1.000
_cell.angle_alpha   90.00
_cell.angle_beta   90.00
_cell.angle_gamma   90.00
#
_symmetry.space_group_name_H-M   'P 1'
#
loop_
_entity.id
_entity.type
_entity.pdbx_description
1 polymer ?
#
loop_
_entity_poly.entity_id
_entity_poly.type
_entity_poly.pdbx_seq_one_letter_code
_entity_poly.pdbx_strand_id
1 'polypeptide(L)'
;MAATTQEVLTHHLDTFGKGDLAGVMADYSPESRLFTPNGMLKGPEAIRQLFTTMFKEFAKPGASFQMLRQDVDGDTAYILWKAETADNRYEIGTDTFVVKDGKIVTQTFAGKITPKH
;
A
#
# COMPACT_ATOMS: atom_id res chain seq x y z
N MET A 1 -12.76 -10.78 17.67
CA MET A 1 -11.43 -11.26 17.24
C MET A 1 -10.85 -10.33 16.19
N ALA A 2 -9.56 -10.09 16.26
CA ALA A 2 -8.89 -9.27 15.27
C ALA A 2 -8.81 -10.01 13.94
N ALA A 3 -8.79 -9.26 12.85
CA ALA A 3 -8.60 -9.82 11.51
C ALA A 3 -7.19 -10.42 11.38
N THR A 4 -7.10 -11.48 10.58
CA THR A 4 -5.81 -12.13 10.30
C THR A 4 -4.98 -11.26 9.36
N THR A 5 -3.69 -11.57 9.24
CA THR A 5 -2.81 -10.90 8.29
C THR A 5 -3.35 -10.98 6.87
N GLN A 6 -3.81 -12.17 6.46
CA GLN A 6 -4.38 -12.34 5.12
C GLN A 6 -5.64 -11.51 4.93
N GLU A 7 -6.50 -11.44 5.94
CA GLU A 7 -7.73 -10.65 5.83
C GLU A 7 -7.43 -9.15 5.72
N VAL A 8 -6.45 -8.66 6.51
CA VAL A 8 -6.05 -7.26 6.44
C VAL A 8 -5.45 -6.95 5.07
N LEU A 9 -4.57 -7.81 4.56
CA LEU A 9 -3.97 -7.62 3.25
C LEU A 9 -5.03 -7.59 2.16
N THR A 10 -5.96 -8.55 2.18
CA THR A 10 -7.04 -8.60 1.19
C THR A 10 -7.89 -7.34 1.21
N HIS A 11 -8.24 -6.88 2.42
CA HIS A 11 -9.00 -5.63 2.57
C HIS A 11 -8.22 -4.43 2.05
N HIS A 12 -6.92 -4.35 2.37
CA HIS A 12 -6.06 -3.25 1.94
C HIS A 12 -5.99 -3.18 0.41
N LEU A 13 -5.75 -4.32 -0.24
CA LEU A 13 -5.64 -4.36 -1.69
C LEU A 13 -6.98 -4.04 -2.37
N ASP A 14 -8.07 -4.52 -1.82
CA ASP A 14 -9.40 -4.25 -2.35
C ASP A 14 -9.77 -2.76 -2.24
N THR A 15 -9.55 -2.17 -1.07
CA THR A 15 -9.86 -0.76 -0.86
C THR A 15 -8.94 0.15 -1.67
N PHE A 16 -7.67 -0.23 -1.81
CA PHE A 16 -6.75 0.51 -2.69
C PHE A 16 -7.24 0.47 -4.13
N GLY A 17 -7.62 -0.71 -4.61
CA GLY A 17 -8.11 -0.86 -5.99
C GLY A 17 -9.36 -0.06 -6.29
N LYS A 18 -10.17 0.20 -5.26
CA LYS A 18 -11.39 1.00 -5.39
C LYS A 18 -11.16 2.49 -5.18
N GLY A 19 -9.96 2.90 -4.79
CA GLY A 19 -9.69 4.28 -4.44
C GLY A 19 -10.42 4.72 -3.17
N ASP A 20 -10.69 3.77 -2.27
CA ASP A 20 -11.44 4.02 -1.04
C ASP A 20 -10.47 4.43 0.07
N LEU A 21 -10.26 5.73 0.21
CA LEU A 21 -9.31 6.26 1.18
C LEU A 21 -9.70 5.90 2.61
N ALA A 22 -10.96 6.08 2.97
CA ALA A 22 -11.43 5.73 4.32
C ALA A 22 -11.21 4.24 4.61
N GLY A 23 -11.49 3.38 3.61
CA GLY A 23 -11.28 1.95 3.74
C GLY A 23 -9.83 1.58 3.94
N VAL A 24 -8.92 2.17 3.15
CA VAL A 24 -7.48 1.94 3.33
C VAL A 24 -7.04 2.41 4.71
N MET A 25 -7.45 3.59 5.13
CA MET A 25 -7.00 4.13 6.41
C MET A 25 -7.53 3.36 7.60
N ALA A 26 -8.63 2.62 7.45
CA ALA A 26 -9.14 1.77 8.52
C ALA A 26 -8.17 0.66 8.91
N ASP A 27 -7.20 0.32 8.05
CA ASP A 27 -6.22 -0.73 8.31
C ASP A 27 -5.02 -0.25 9.13
N TYR A 28 -4.95 1.04 9.45
CA TYR A 28 -3.82 1.61 10.18
C TYR A 28 -4.21 2.06 11.58
N SER A 29 -3.21 2.17 12.45
CA SER A 29 -3.39 2.60 13.84
C SER A 29 -2.52 3.84 14.11
N PRO A 30 -2.69 4.50 15.28
CA PRO A 30 -1.84 5.64 15.64
C PRO A 30 -0.35 5.32 15.67
N GLU A 31 0.02 4.05 15.92
CA GLU A 31 1.41 3.62 15.98
C GLU A 31 1.99 3.20 14.64
N SER A 32 1.19 3.19 13.58
CA SER A 32 1.64 2.69 12.27
C SER A 32 2.79 3.51 11.70
N ARG A 33 3.74 2.80 11.09
CA ARG A 33 4.88 3.40 10.41
C ARG A 33 4.97 2.84 9.00
N LEU A 34 5.22 3.72 8.03
CA LEU A 34 5.40 3.32 6.64
C LEU A 34 6.76 3.85 6.17
N PHE A 35 7.66 2.94 5.84
CA PHE A 35 9.00 3.27 5.38
C PHE A 35 9.01 3.33 3.87
N THR A 36 9.49 4.44 3.31
CA THR A 36 9.56 4.65 1.86
C THR A 36 10.98 5.06 1.47
N PRO A 37 11.33 5.02 0.18
CA PRO A 37 12.64 5.52 -0.26
C PRO A 37 12.88 6.99 0.08
N ASN A 38 11.82 7.76 0.30
CA ASN A 38 11.92 9.18 0.63
C ASN A 38 11.86 9.44 2.13
N GLY A 39 11.78 8.40 2.95
CA GLY A 39 11.74 8.53 4.40
C GLY A 39 10.60 7.77 5.04
N MET A 40 10.50 7.87 6.35
CA MET A 40 9.51 7.17 7.14
C MET A 40 8.34 8.09 7.48
N LEU A 41 7.14 7.58 7.27
CA LEU A 41 5.89 8.26 7.63
C LEU A 41 5.36 7.61 8.89
N LYS A 42 5.08 8.40 9.92
CA LYS A 42 4.56 7.88 11.17
C LYS A 42 3.18 8.46 11.46
N GLY A 43 2.25 7.57 11.75
CA GLY A 43 0.90 7.93 12.14
C GLY A 43 -0.06 8.07 10.97
N PRO A 44 -1.38 8.05 11.28
CA PRO A 44 -2.39 8.03 10.22
C PRO A 44 -2.39 9.26 9.32
N GLU A 45 -2.10 10.44 9.88
CA GLU A 45 -2.18 11.66 9.07
C GLU A 45 -1.15 11.67 7.94
N ALA A 46 0.11 11.32 8.26
CA ALA A 46 1.17 11.28 7.24
C ALA A 46 0.89 10.20 6.21
N ILE A 47 0.40 9.03 6.66
CA ILE A 47 0.08 7.91 5.77
C ILE A 47 -1.12 8.28 4.88
N ARG A 48 -2.11 8.97 5.43
CA ARG A 48 -3.27 9.45 4.66
C ARG A 48 -2.83 10.37 3.52
N GLN A 49 -1.89 11.26 3.77
CA GLN A 49 -1.40 12.17 2.73
C GLN A 49 -0.77 11.42 1.57
N LEU A 50 0.00 10.37 1.86
CA LEU A 50 0.58 9.53 0.82
C LEU A 50 -0.50 8.88 -0.03
N PHE A 51 -1.50 8.24 0.58
CA PHE A 51 -2.54 7.57 -0.18
C PHE A 51 -3.43 8.55 -0.94
N THR A 52 -3.66 9.73 -0.38
CA THR A 52 -4.41 10.78 -1.09
C THR A 52 -3.71 11.13 -2.40
N THR A 53 -2.39 11.32 -2.36
CA THR A 53 -1.60 11.61 -3.56
C THR A 53 -1.62 10.45 -4.54
N MET A 54 -1.43 9.22 -4.04
CA MET A 54 -1.44 8.04 -4.90
C MET A 54 -2.80 7.85 -5.58
N PHE A 55 -3.89 8.06 -4.86
CA PHE A 55 -5.21 7.89 -5.44
C PHE A 55 -5.49 8.92 -6.53
N LYS A 56 -4.99 10.14 -6.39
CA LYS A 56 -5.11 11.14 -7.46
C LYS A 56 -4.39 10.69 -8.71
N GLU A 57 -3.21 10.12 -8.55
CA GLU A 57 -2.44 9.60 -9.69
C GLU A 57 -3.14 8.41 -10.34
N PHE A 58 -3.56 7.43 -9.54
CA PHE A 58 -4.16 6.20 -10.06
C PHE A 58 -5.58 6.40 -10.58
N ALA A 59 -6.24 7.50 -10.23
CA ALA A 59 -7.58 7.80 -10.74
C ALA A 59 -7.56 8.31 -12.17
N LYS A 60 -6.41 8.77 -12.67
CA LYS A 60 -6.31 9.23 -14.06
C LYS A 60 -6.46 8.05 -15.03
N PRO A 61 -7.05 8.29 -16.21
CA PRO A 61 -7.22 7.21 -17.20
C PRO A 61 -5.90 6.56 -17.57
N GLY A 62 -5.93 5.24 -17.79
CA GLY A 62 -4.76 4.48 -18.19
C GLY A 62 -4.04 3.78 -17.04
N ALA A 63 -4.58 3.86 -15.82
CA ALA A 63 -3.97 3.16 -14.70
C ALA A 63 -4.18 1.65 -14.79
N SER A 64 -3.15 0.89 -14.47
CA SER A 64 -3.21 -0.57 -14.39
C SER A 64 -2.33 -1.05 -13.23
N PHE A 65 -2.65 -2.24 -12.73
CA PHE A 65 -1.93 -2.83 -11.60
C PHE A 65 -1.88 -4.34 -11.80
N GLN A 66 -0.71 -4.93 -11.60
CA GLN A 66 -0.54 -6.38 -11.72
C GLN A 66 0.20 -6.91 -10.50
N MET A 67 -0.43 -7.84 -9.77
CA MET A 67 0.19 -8.55 -8.67
C MET A 67 1.05 -9.67 -9.23
N LEU A 68 2.36 -9.66 -8.92
CA LEU A 68 3.29 -10.68 -9.40
C LEU A 68 3.52 -11.76 -8.36
N ARG A 69 3.50 -11.40 -7.07
CA ARG A 69 3.71 -12.35 -6.00
C ARG A 69 3.06 -11.84 -4.72
N GLN A 70 2.52 -12.76 -3.93
CA GLN A 70 1.91 -12.46 -2.66
C GLN A 70 2.20 -13.62 -1.71
N ASP A 71 2.89 -13.34 -0.61
CA ASP A 71 3.23 -14.32 0.41
C ASP A 71 2.77 -13.80 1.77
N VAL A 72 2.21 -14.69 2.59
CA VAL A 72 1.79 -14.37 3.95
C VAL A 72 2.29 -15.46 4.87
N ASP A 73 2.96 -15.07 5.94
CA ASP A 73 3.44 -15.99 6.97
C ASP A 73 3.32 -15.31 8.33
N GLY A 74 2.49 -15.89 9.21
CA GLY A 74 2.26 -15.32 10.54
C GLY A 74 1.71 -13.91 10.47
N ASP A 75 2.41 -12.97 11.07
CA ASP A 75 2.02 -11.57 11.10
C ASP A 75 2.60 -10.75 9.94
N THR A 76 3.29 -11.39 9.00
CA THR A 76 4.02 -10.69 7.95
C THR A 76 3.48 -11.06 6.57
N ALA A 77 3.30 -10.05 5.72
CA ALA A 77 2.90 -10.24 4.33
C ALA A 77 3.89 -9.50 3.43
N TYR A 78 4.11 -10.07 2.25
CA TYR A 78 4.98 -9.49 1.23
C TYR A 78 4.25 -9.51 -0.10
N ILE A 79 4.31 -8.40 -0.83
CA ILE A 79 3.78 -8.35 -2.20
C ILE A 79 4.83 -7.81 -3.15
N LEU A 80 4.83 -8.36 -4.36
CA LEU A 80 5.64 -7.92 -5.48
C LEU A 80 4.68 -7.59 -6.61
N TRP A 81 4.79 -6.39 -7.18
CA TRP A 81 3.82 -5.92 -8.15
C TRP A 81 4.46 -5.00 -9.17
N LYS A 82 3.73 -4.72 -10.22
CA LYS A 82 4.04 -3.65 -11.16
C LYS A 82 2.77 -2.90 -11.49
N ALA A 83 2.92 -1.67 -11.95
CA ALA A 83 1.78 -0.83 -12.25
C ALA A 83 2.15 0.24 -13.27
N GLU A 84 1.14 0.86 -13.82
CA GLU A 84 1.32 1.96 -14.74
C GLU A 84 0.21 2.97 -14.51
N THR A 85 0.56 4.24 -14.56
CA THR A 85 -0.41 5.33 -14.46
C THR A 85 -0.17 6.30 -15.62
N ALA A 86 -1.01 7.33 -15.74
CA ALA A 86 -0.80 8.36 -16.75
C ALA A 86 0.56 9.05 -16.58
N ASP A 87 1.06 9.13 -15.35
CA ASP A 87 2.25 9.91 -15.02
C ASP A 87 3.52 9.08 -14.89
N ASN A 88 3.41 7.80 -14.51
CA ASN A 88 4.57 6.99 -14.16
C ASN A 88 4.41 5.54 -14.59
N ARG A 89 5.56 4.89 -14.76
CA ARG A 89 5.62 3.44 -14.87
C ARG A 89 6.30 2.90 -13.61
N TYR A 90 5.59 2.06 -12.88
CA TYR A 90 6.13 1.34 -11.72
C TYR A 90 6.65 0.02 -12.25
N GLU A 91 7.94 -0.01 -12.59
CA GLU A 91 8.55 -1.19 -13.24
C GLU A 91 8.57 -2.38 -12.30
N ILE A 92 8.79 -2.13 -11.02
CA ILE A 92 8.67 -3.10 -9.96
C ILE A 92 8.39 -2.37 -8.66
N GLY A 93 7.52 -2.93 -7.84
CA GLY A 93 7.26 -2.42 -6.50
C GLY A 93 7.18 -3.55 -5.51
N THR A 94 7.63 -3.32 -4.29
CA THR A 94 7.50 -4.27 -3.20
C THR A 94 6.95 -3.56 -1.98
N ASP A 95 6.08 -4.27 -1.24
CA ASP A 95 5.62 -3.83 0.06
C ASP A 95 5.73 -5.00 1.01
N THR A 96 6.16 -4.70 2.24
CA THR A 96 6.11 -5.65 3.35
C THR A 96 5.20 -5.07 4.42
N PHE A 97 4.31 -5.91 4.96
CA PHE A 97 3.34 -5.50 5.97
C PHE A 97 3.54 -6.35 7.22
N VAL A 98 3.55 -5.70 8.38
CA VAL A 98 3.46 -6.41 9.67
C VAL A 98 2.12 -6.03 10.28
N VAL A 99 1.31 -7.05 10.60
CA VAL A 99 -0.06 -6.87 11.08
C VAL A 99 -0.14 -7.34 12.53
N LYS A 100 -0.68 -6.50 13.40
CA LYS A 100 -0.95 -6.85 14.80
C LYS A 100 -2.33 -6.32 15.18
N ASP A 101 -3.09 -7.16 15.86
CA ASP A 101 -4.44 -6.82 16.33
C ASP A 101 -5.30 -6.25 15.21
N GLY A 102 -5.18 -6.85 14.01
CA GLY A 102 -5.99 -6.48 12.87
C GLY A 102 -5.58 -5.18 12.18
N LYS A 103 -4.40 -4.64 12.51
CA LYS A 103 -3.92 -3.38 11.93
C LYS A 103 -2.53 -3.54 11.37
N ILE A 104 -2.24 -2.78 10.31
CA ILE A 104 -0.90 -2.69 9.75
C ILE A 104 -0.09 -1.76 10.65
N VAL A 105 0.83 -2.32 11.42
CA VAL A 105 1.66 -1.53 12.34
C VAL A 105 2.97 -1.10 11.70
N THR A 106 3.45 -1.86 10.72
CA THR A 106 4.65 -1.50 9.96
C THR A 106 4.42 -1.89 8.51
N GLN A 107 4.77 -0.99 7.61
CA GLN A 107 4.75 -1.25 6.18
C GLN A 107 6.02 -0.67 5.58
N THR A 108 6.60 -1.38 4.61
CA THR A 108 7.70 -0.85 3.83
C THR A 108 7.29 -0.81 2.36
N PHE A 109 7.79 0.17 1.64
CA PHE A 109 7.60 0.27 0.20
C PHE A 109 8.91 0.64 -0.46
N ALA A 110 9.25 -0.05 -1.53
CA ALA A 110 10.35 0.31 -2.40
C ALA A 110 9.99 -0.08 -3.82
N GLY A 111 10.54 0.65 -4.78
CA GLY A 111 10.26 0.34 -6.16
C GLY A 111 11.06 1.17 -7.12
N LYS A 112 11.07 0.73 -8.38
CA LYS A 112 11.65 1.49 -9.48
C LYS A 112 10.51 2.18 -10.22
N ILE A 113 10.48 3.50 -10.13
CA ILE A 113 9.44 4.32 -10.74
C ILE A 113 10.07 5.18 -11.81
N THR A 114 9.56 5.05 -13.04
CA THR A 114 10.07 5.82 -14.19
C THR A 114 8.98 6.80 -14.61
N PRO A 115 9.23 8.11 -14.51
CA PRO A 115 8.25 9.11 -14.98
C PRO A 115 8.09 9.01 -16.51
N LYS A 116 6.85 9.24 -16.96
CA LYS A 116 6.54 9.22 -18.40
C LYS A 116 6.75 10.56 -19.08
N HIS A 117 6.97 11.60 -18.30
CA HIS A 117 7.12 12.95 -18.83
C HIS A 117 8.37 13.60 -18.32
#